data_14dcf0bc9a5dce7f6873c77c9cf92913
#
_entry.id   14dcf0bc9a5dce7f6873c77c9cf92913
#
_cell.length_a   1.000
_cell.length_b   1.000
_cell.length_c   1.000
_cell.angle_alpha   90.00
_cell.angle_beta   90.00
_cell.angle_gamma   90.00
#
_symmetry.space_group_name_H-M   'P 1'
#
loop_
_entity.id
_entity.type
_entity.pdbx_description
1 polymer ?
#
loop_
_entity_poly.entity_id
_entity_poly.type
_entity_poly.pdbx_seq_one_letter_code
_entity_poly.pdbx_strand_id
1 'polypeptide(L)'
;ADDFKRFALEMGGKSASVILSDADLAKAVKGTVNNCLLNSGQTCTALTRMLVPAQKHDEACELAANAVAKMTPGNPLEETTRLGPLASAQQRDKVIDFINIGIKEGATLVAGGPEAPEGCDKGYFVKATVFGNVKPDSRIAQEEIFGPVLCVIPYEDEAEAIEIANGTAYGLSGAVWSADDAHAKKVAGKLRTGQVFVNGGDFNPLAP
;
A
#
# COMPACT_ATOMS: atom_id res chain seq x y z
N ALA A 1 3.04 -34.95 -8.56
CA ALA A 1 4.33 -34.59 -9.13
C ALA A 1 5.15 -35.86 -9.28
N ASP A 2 5.32 -36.29 -10.51
CA ASP A 2 6.01 -37.56 -10.82
C ASP A 2 7.55 -37.40 -10.82
N ASP A 3 8.02 -36.14 -10.74
CA ASP A 3 9.44 -35.78 -10.72
C ASP A 3 9.79 -35.01 -9.45
N PHE A 4 10.93 -35.28 -8.85
CA PHE A 4 11.51 -34.56 -7.70
C PHE A 4 12.19 -33.26 -8.15
N LYS A 5 11.41 -32.30 -8.70
CA LYS A 5 11.95 -30.99 -9.10
C LYS A 5 11.85 -29.97 -7.98
N ARG A 6 12.86 -29.13 -7.87
CA ARG A 6 12.77 -27.92 -7.03
C ARG A 6 12.02 -26.84 -7.82
N PHE A 7 11.18 -26.10 -7.13
CA PHE A 7 10.48 -24.96 -7.72
C PHE A 7 10.52 -23.78 -6.75
N ALA A 8 10.45 -22.58 -7.31
CA ALA A 8 10.21 -21.33 -6.60
C ALA A 8 8.95 -20.69 -7.21
N LEU A 9 8.16 -20.04 -6.36
CA LEU A 9 6.96 -19.34 -6.79
C LEU A 9 7.17 -17.84 -6.55
N GLU A 10 6.97 -17.07 -7.61
CA GLU A 10 6.89 -15.61 -7.52
C GLU A 10 5.41 -15.22 -7.41
N MET A 11 5.04 -14.60 -6.28
CA MET A 11 3.65 -14.31 -5.94
C MET A 11 3.46 -12.82 -5.80
N GLY A 12 2.35 -12.31 -6.33
CA GLY A 12 1.93 -10.92 -6.14
C GLY A 12 1.22 -10.69 -4.81
N GLY A 13 0.95 -9.43 -4.50
CA GLY A 13 0.28 -9.02 -3.28
C GLY A 13 -0.64 -7.81 -3.46
N LYS A 14 -1.64 -7.71 -2.59
CA LYS A 14 -2.49 -6.53 -2.40
C LYS A 14 -2.66 -6.30 -0.90
N SER A 15 -1.51 -6.13 -0.23
CA SER A 15 -1.42 -6.18 1.22
C SER A 15 -2.16 -5.03 1.89
N ALA A 16 -2.85 -5.37 3.00
CA ALA A 16 -3.59 -4.41 3.80
C ALA A 16 -2.80 -3.98 5.03
N SER A 17 -2.82 -2.68 5.33
CA SER A 17 -2.43 -2.10 6.61
C SER A 17 -3.70 -1.74 7.36
N VAL A 18 -4.05 -2.50 8.39
CA VAL A 18 -5.23 -2.27 9.23
C VAL A 18 -4.84 -1.36 10.39
N ILE A 19 -5.37 -0.15 10.41
CA ILE A 19 -5.14 0.82 11.48
C ILE A 19 -6.36 0.82 12.38
N LEU A 20 -6.22 0.25 13.60
CA LEU A 20 -7.32 0.16 14.56
C LEU A 20 -7.64 1.52 15.19
N SER A 21 -8.82 1.64 15.78
CA SER A 21 -9.34 2.91 16.30
C SER A 21 -8.50 3.52 17.44
N ASP A 22 -7.78 2.70 18.18
CA ASP A 22 -6.90 3.09 19.28
C ASP A 22 -5.46 3.38 18.84
N ALA A 23 -5.11 3.11 17.58
CA ALA A 23 -3.75 3.30 17.09
C ALA A 23 -3.34 4.79 17.05
N ASP A 24 -2.03 5.05 17.22
CA ASP A 24 -1.42 6.32 16.82
C ASP A 24 -1.51 6.47 15.30
N LEU A 25 -2.50 7.25 14.86
CA LEU A 25 -2.82 7.41 13.45
C LEU A 25 -1.65 7.97 12.65
N ALA A 26 -0.97 8.98 13.17
CA ALA A 26 0.13 9.64 12.46
C ALA A 26 1.32 8.68 12.25
N LYS A 27 1.67 7.90 13.27
CA LYS A 27 2.71 6.87 13.19
C LYS A 27 2.32 5.77 12.21
N ALA A 28 1.09 5.28 12.28
CA ALA A 28 0.59 4.19 11.44
C ALA A 28 0.51 4.59 9.96
N VAL A 29 -0.02 5.79 9.66
CA VAL A 29 -0.07 6.33 8.30
C VAL A 29 1.32 6.51 7.73
N LYS A 30 2.25 7.14 8.49
CA LYS A 30 3.63 7.31 8.05
C LYS A 30 4.31 5.97 7.75
N GLY A 31 4.15 4.97 8.62
CA GLY A 31 4.70 3.64 8.43
C GLY A 31 4.13 2.95 7.20
N THR A 32 2.82 3.04 6.99
CA THR A 32 2.13 2.49 5.82
C THR A 32 2.59 3.16 4.52
N VAL A 33 2.65 4.49 4.47
CA VAL A 33 3.13 5.23 3.28
C VAL A 33 4.57 4.85 2.94
N ASN A 34 5.47 4.81 3.92
CA ASN A 34 6.86 4.43 3.69
C ASN A 34 6.99 3.01 3.14
N ASN A 35 6.23 2.05 3.67
CA ASN A 35 6.22 0.67 3.17
C ASN A 35 5.61 0.58 1.76
N CYS A 36 4.48 1.26 1.53
CA CYS A 36 3.81 1.30 0.22
C CYS A 36 4.72 1.84 -0.89
N LEU A 37 5.56 2.85 -0.58
CA LEU A 37 6.40 3.54 -1.55
C LEU A 37 7.83 2.97 -1.64
N LEU A 38 8.15 1.94 -0.86
CA LEU A 38 9.44 1.26 -0.95
C LEU A 38 9.67 0.79 -2.39
N ASN A 39 10.88 1.05 -2.93
CA ASN A 39 11.23 0.74 -4.32
C ASN A 39 10.20 1.30 -5.34
N SER A 40 9.68 2.51 -5.09
CA SER A 40 8.63 3.13 -5.92
C SER A 40 7.35 2.29 -6.03
N GLY A 41 7.01 1.58 -4.96
CA GLY A 41 5.84 0.70 -4.90
C GLY A 41 5.99 -0.63 -5.65
N GLN A 42 7.17 -0.92 -6.18
CA GLN A 42 7.48 -2.16 -6.90
C GLN A 42 7.98 -3.23 -5.94
N THR A 43 7.15 -3.56 -4.95
CA THR A 43 7.45 -4.53 -3.90
C THR A 43 6.21 -5.39 -3.68
N CYS A 44 6.35 -6.71 -3.78
CA CYS A 44 5.22 -7.66 -3.67
C CYS A 44 4.51 -7.59 -2.30
N THR A 45 5.23 -7.23 -1.24
CA THR A 45 4.70 -7.09 0.13
C THR A 45 4.23 -5.67 0.46
N ALA A 46 4.25 -4.73 -0.50
CA ALA A 46 3.88 -3.34 -0.27
C ALA A 46 2.45 -3.20 0.30
N LEU A 47 2.30 -2.42 1.37
CA LEU A 47 1.03 -2.15 2.04
C LEU A 47 0.21 -1.11 1.24
N THR A 48 -0.33 -1.52 0.10
CA THR A 48 -1.00 -0.63 -0.85
C THR A 48 -2.45 -0.34 -0.55
N ARG A 49 -3.04 -1.04 0.45
CA ARG A 49 -4.37 -0.74 0.99
C ARG A 49 -4.23 -0.33 2.45
N MET A 50 -4.62 0.88 2.79
CA MET A 50 -4.65 1.40 4.15
C MET A 50 -6.10 1.46 4.62
N LEU A 51 -6.47 0.58 5.57
CA LEU A 51 -7.80 0.48 6.14
C LEU A 51 -7.84 1.32 7.42
N VAL A 52 -8.77 2.25 7.49
CA VAL A 52 -8.89 3.20 8.62
C VAL A 52 -10.33 3.30 9.11
N PRO A 53 -10.57 3.57 10.40
CA PRO A 53 -11.92 3.87 10.88
C PRO A 53 -12.55 5.00 10.07
N ALA A 54 -13.83 4.89 9.69
CA ALA A 54 -14.52 5.88 8.87
C ALA A 54 -14.40 7.30 9.45
N GLN A 55 -14.46 7.44 10.78
CA GLN A 55 -14.35 8.73 11.47
C GLN A 55 -12.94 9.36 11.39
N LYS A 56 -11.91 8.58 11.05
CA LYS A 56 -10.52 9.03 10.92
C LYS A 56 -10.05 9.11 9.47
N HIS A 57 -10.95 8.82 8.51
CA HIS A 57 -10.60 8.69 7.09
C HIS A 57 -9.98 9.98 6.54
N ASP A 58 -10.61 11.13 6.76
CA ASP A 58 -10.16 12.40 6.19
C ASP A 58 -8.83 12.83 6.79
N GLU A 59 -8.65 12.65 8.11
CA GLU A 59 -7.38 12.90 8.79
C GLU A 59 -6.27 11.98 8.25
N ALA A 60 -6.57 10.69 8.02
CA ALA A 60 -5.63 9.74 7.46
C ALA A 60 -5.23 10.12 6.01
N CYS A 61 -6.18 10.59 5.20
CA CYS A 61 -5.92 11.08 3.86
C CYS A 61 -5.00 12.31 3.87
N GLU A 62 -5.25 13.28 4.76
CA GLU A 62 -4.41 14.46 4.92
C GLU A 62 -2.98 14.10 5.36
N LEU A 63 -2.85 13.22 6.34
CA LEU A 63 -1.54 12.73 6.80
C LEU A 63 -0.80 11.99 5.69
N ALA A 64 -1.49 11.18 4.90
CA ALA A 64 -0.91 10.46 3.76
C ALA A 64 -0.47 11.44 2.65
N ALA A 65 -1.29 12.45 2.33
CA ALA A 65 -0.93 13.50 1.37
C ALA A 65 0.34 14.25 1.79
N ASN A 66 0.40 14.65 3.06
CA ASN A 66 1.57 15.33 3.63
C ASN A 66 2.84 14.44 3.63
N ALA A 67 2.68 13.13 3.79
CA ALA A 67 3.79 12.18 3.72
C ALA A 67 4.31 12.01 2.29
N VAL A 68 3.42 11.82 1.30
CA VAL A 68 3.82 11.64 -0.11
C VAL A 68 4.34 12.92 -0.75
N ALA A 69 3.94 14.11 -0.29
CA ALA A 69 4.49 15.38 -0.76
C ALA A 69 6.01 15.49 -0.56
N LYS A 70 6.56 14.72 0.39
CA LYS A 70 8.00 14.64 0.65
C LYS A 70 8.72 13.58 -0.18
N MET A 71 7.99 12.78 -0.95
CA MET A 71 8.49 11.68 -1.77
C MET A 71 8.62 12.14 -3.23
N THR A 72 9.45 13.17 -3.48
CA THR A 72 9.67 13.69 -4.83
C THR A 72 10.42 12.67 -5.67
N PRO A 73 9.94 12.37 -6.89
CA PRO A 73 10.69 11.58 -7.86
C PRO A 73 11.98 12.29 -8.28
N GLY A 74 13.04 11.52 -8.49
CA GLY A 74 14.34 12.09 -8.85
C GLY A 74 15.37 11.06 -9.31
N ASN A 75 16.59 11.54 -9.56
CA ASN A 75 17.70 10.70 -9.97
C ASN A 75 18.01 9.65 -8.87
N PRO A 76 17.91 8.33 -9.15
CA PRO A 76 18.13 7.28 -8.14
C PRO A 76 19.59 7.19 -7.64
N LEU A 77 20.54 7.86 -8.29
CA LEU A 77 21.94 7.93 -7.85
C LEU A 77 22.19 9.03 -6.81
N GLU A 78 21.21 9.86 -6.53
CA GLU A 78 21.28 10.90 -5.51
C GLU A 78 20.75 10.39 -4.17
N GLU A 79 21.51 10.52 -3.09
CA GLU A 79 21.14 10.03 -1.75
C GLU A 79 19.86 10.67 -1.19
N THR A 80 19.50 11.85 -1.67
CA THR A 80 18.29 12.58 -1.27
C THR A 80 17.03 12.09 -1.98
N THR A 81 17.17 11.37 -3.09
CA THR A 81 16.02 10.84 -3.85
C THR A 81 15.27 9.78 -3.03
N ARG A 82 13.97 9.96 -2.91
CA ARG A 82 13.08 9.03 -2.18
C ARG A 82 12.23 8.17 -3.09
N LEU A 83 12.00 8.61 -4.32
CA LEU A 83 11.21 7.90 -5.30
C LEU A 83 11.96 7.85 -6.63
N GLY A 84 12.41 6.66 -7.00
CA GLY A 84 13.08 6.41 -8.28
C GLY A 84 12.08 6.15 -9.42
N PRO A 85 12.59 5.87 -10.64
CA PRO A 85 11.75 5.47 -11.77
C PRO A 85 11.20 4.07 -11.60
N LEU A 86 10.15 3.75 -12.36
CA LEU A 86 9.68 2.38 -12.52
C LEU A 86 10.61 1.58 -13.45
N ALA A 87 10.49 0.26 -13.43
CA ALA A 87 11.40 -0.64 -14.12
C ALA A 87 11.31 -0.55 -15.65
N SER A 88 10.18 -0.11 -16.22
CA SER A 88 9.97 -0.04 -17.67
C SER A 88 8.87 0.94 -18.06
N ALA A 89 8.82 1.29 -19.37
CA ALA A 89 7.71 2.07 -19.94
C ALA A 89 6.37 1.34 -19.74
N GLN A 90 6.35 0.04 -19.99
CA GLN A 90 5.12 -0.77 -19.84
C GLN A 90 4.60 -0.71 -18.41
N GLN A 91 5.48 -0.77 -17.40
CA GLN A 91 5.08 -0.69 -16.00
C GLN A 91 4.57 0.72 -15.65
N ARG A 92 5.25 1.77 -16.13
CA ARG A 92 4.77 3.16 -15.98
C ARG A 92 3.36 3.32 -16.55
N ASP A 93 3.14 2.88 -17.77
CA ASP A 93 1.88 3.02 -18.47
C ASP A 93 0.77 2.25 -17.75
N LYS A 94 1.05 1.02 -17.28
CA LYS A 94 0.14 0.24 -16.43
C LYS A 94 -0.25 1.01 -15.16
N VAL A 95 0.71 1.62 -14.46
CA VAL A 95 0.43 2.37 -13.23
C VAL A 95 -0.43 3.60 -13.52
N ILE A 96 -0.13 4.34 -14.60
CA ILE A 96 -0.95 5.49 -15.04
C ILE A 96 -2.37 5.05 -15.39
N ASP A 97 -2.53 3.93 -16.07
CA ASP A 97 -3.85 3.37 -16.40
C ASP A 97 -4.64 3.04 -15.11
N PHE A 98 -4.02 2.44 -14.10
CA PHE A 98 -4.67 2.18 -12.82
C PHE A 98 -5.04 3.47 -12.08
N ILE A 99 -4.22 4.52 -12.13
CA ILE A 99 -4.56 5.82 -11.56
C ILE A 99 -5.82 6.38 -12.25
N ASN A 100 -5.87 6.31 -13.58
CA ASN A 100 -7.05 6.74 -14.35
C ASN A 100 -8.30 5.88 -14.06
N ILE A 101 -8.13 4.58 -13.86
CA ILE A 101 -9.21 3.68 -13.43
C ILE A 101 -9.75 4.10 -12.07
N GLY A 102 -8.89 4.37 -11.08
CA GLY A 102 -9.30 4.83 -9.76
C GLY A 102 -10.14 6.11 -9.81
N ILE A 103 -9.70 7.09 -10.61
CA ILE A 103 -10.45 8.33 -10.84
C ILE A 103 -11.82 8.02 -11.48
N LYS A 104 -11.84 7.17 -12.50
CA LYS A 104 -13.08 6.81 -13.23
C LYS A 104 -14.05 6.01 -12.35
N GLU A 105 -13.56 5.18 -11.44
CA GLU A 105 -14.38 4.41 -10.48
C GLU A 105 -14.89 5.28 -9.31
N GLY A 106 -14.50 6.56 -9.26
CA GLY A 106 -15.00 7.55 -8.30
C GLY A 106 -14.23 7.61 -6.99
N ALA A 107 -13.03 7.03 -6.93
CA ALA A 107 -12.14 7.26 -5.80
C ALA A 107 -11.67 8.72 -5.78
N THR A 108 -11.49 9.28 -4.59
CA THR A 108 -11.04 10.66 -4.41
C THR A 108 -9.53 10.72 -4.60
N LEU A 109 -9.05 11.42 -5.64
CA LEU A 109 -7.61 11.69 -5.79
C LEU A 109 -7.17 12.72 -4.73
N VAL A 110 -6.45 12.24 -3.71
CA VAL A 110 -6.01 13.06 -2.57
C VAL A 110 -4.65 13.72 -2.87
N ALA A 111 -3.75 12.98 -3.52
CA ALA A 111 -2.42 13.47 -3.90
C ALA A 111 -1.88 12.72 -5.11
N GLY A 112 -0.91 13.28 -5.83
CA GLY A 112 -0.29 12.67 -6.99
C GLY A 112 -1.11 12.85 -8.27
N GLY A 113 -1.35 11.75 -8.98
CA GLY A 113 -2.12 11.74 -10.24
C GLY A 113 -1.34 11.21 -11.43
N PRO A 114 -1.99 11.12 -12.61
CA PRO A 114 -1.43 10.48 -13.80
C PRO A 114 -0.39 11.34 -14.56
N GLU A 115 -0.29 12.63 -14.24
CA GLU A 115 0.60 13.54 -14.96
C GLU A 115 2.07 13.23 -14.61
N ALA A 116 2.96 13.47 -15.56
CA ALA A 116 4.40 13.33 -15.33
C ALA A 116 4.87 14.22 -14.16
N PRO A 117 5.80 13.72 -13.32
CA PRO A 117 6.41 14.57 -12.29
C PRO A 117 7.25 15.67 -12.93
N GLU A 118 7.25 16.85 -12.30
CA GLU A 118 8.07 17.99 -12.74
C GLU A 118 9.57 17.61 -12.73
N GLY A 119 10.30 18.02 -13.77
CA GLY A 119 11.74 17.77 -13.90
C GLY A 119 12.12 16.32 -14.22
N CYS A 120 11.14 15.44 -14.50
CA CYS A 120 11.36 14.03 -14.83
C CYS A 120 10.97 13.71 -16.27
N ASP A 121 11.46 14.51 -17.24
CA ASP A 121 11.12 14.39 -18.67
C ASP A 121 11.67 13.11 -19.32
N LYS A 122 12.69 12.51 -18.71
CA LYS A 122 13.32 11.27 -19.17
C LYS A 122 13.22 10.20 -18.09
N GLY A 123 12.86 8.98 -18.49
CA GLY A 123 12.69 7.86 -17.59
C GLY A 123 11.23 7.52 -17.34
N TYR A 124 11.00 6.56 -16.44
CA TYR A 124 9.69 5.95 -16.22
C TYR A 124 9.10 6.37 -14.88
N PHE A 125 9.07 7.68 -14.64
CA PHE A 125 8.63 8.23 -13.36
C PHE A 125 7.11 8.36 -13.26
N VAL A 126 6.59 8.11 -12.07
CA VAL A 126 5.19 8.33 -11.69
C VAL A 126 5.16 9.02 -10.33
N LYS A 127 4.24 9.96 -10.11
CA LYS A 127 4.04 10.60 -8.81
C LYS A 127 3.55 9.61 -7.78
N ALA A 128 4.01 9.72 -6.53
CA ALA A 128 3.36 9.05 -5.41
C ALA A 128 1.89 9.50 -5.36
N THR A 129 0.98 8.54 -5.45
CA THR A 129 -0.45 8.80 -5.60
C THR A 129 -1.23 8.21 -4.43
N VAL A 130 -2.14 9.00 -3.86
CA VAL A 130 -3.03 8.58 -2.78
C VAL A 130 -4.47 8.75 -3.21
N PHE A 131 -5.24 7.68 -3.10
CA PHE A 131 -6.68 7.70 -3.26
C PHE A 131 -7.38 7.55 -1.92
N GLY A 132 -8.36 8.42 -1.64
CA GLY A 132 -9.32 8.31 -0.54
C GLY A 132 -10.67 7.78 -1.01
N ASN A 133 -11.55 7.42 -0.06
CA ASN A 133 -12.88 6.89 -0.32
C ASN A 133 -12.89 5.73 -1.34
N VAL A 134 -11.86 4.89 -1.26
CA VAL A 134 -11.73 3.75 -2.15
C VAL A 134 -12.71 2.66 -1.75
N LYS A 135 -13.50 2.17 -2.69
CA LYS A 135 -14.39 1.03 -2.46
C LYS A 135 -13.59 -0.27 -2.41
N PRO A 136 -13.89 -1.18 -1.46
CA PRO A 136 -13.15 -2.43 -1.31
C PRO A 136 -13.17 -3.33 -2.56
N ASP A 137 -14.22 -3.24 -3.38
CA ASP A 137 -14.45 -4.01 -4.62
C ASP A 137 -13.92 -3.33 -5.88
N SER A 138 -13.40 -2.10 -5.79
CA SER A 138 -12.83 -1.39 -6.93
C SER A 138 -11.55 -2.07 -7.44
N ARG A 139 -11.25 -1.91 -8.73
CA ARG A 139 -10.06 -2.51 -9.35
C ARG A 139 -8.76 -2.06 -8.67
N ILE A 140 -8.67 -0.78 -8.27
CA ILE A 140 -7.48 -0.28 -7.58
C ILE A 140 -7.30 -0.86 -6.18
N ALA A 141 -8.36 -1.39 -5.54
CA ALA A 141 -8.32 -2.08 -4.26
C ALA A 141 -8.11 -3.59 -4.40
N GLN A 142 -8.41 -4.17 -5.56
CA GLN A 142 -8.38 -5.61 -5.79
C GLN A 142 -7.17 -6.10 -6.58
N GLU A 143 -6.63 -5.30 -7.51
CA GLU A 143 -5.56 -5.72 -8.41
C GLU A 143 -4.20 -5.14 -7.98
N GLU A 144 -3.13 -5.90 -8.19
CA GLU A 144 -1.75 -5.45 -7.95
C GLU A 144 -1.31 -4.44 -8.99
N ILE A 145 -1.12 -3.19 -8.56
CA ILE A 145 -0.67 -2.09 -9.43
C ILE A 145 0.84 -2.19 -9.66
N PHE A 146 1.61 -2.53 -8.62
CA PHE A 146 3.07 -2.60 -8.60
C PHE A 146 3.72 -1.26 -8.95
N GLY A 147 3.30 -0.22 -8.25
CA GLY A 147 3.71 1.17 -8.40
C GLY A 147 3.34 2.02 -7.20
N PRO A 148 3.70 3.31 -7.18
CA PRO A 148 3.59 4.18 -6.01
C PRO A 148 2.15 4.69 -5.80
N VAL A 149 1.21 3.77 -5.57
CA VAL A 149 -0.23 4.08 -5.41
C VAL A 149 -0.76 3.47 -4.12
N LEU A 150 -1.28 4.32 -3.23
CA LEU A 150 -1.92 3.95 -1.96
C LEU A 150 -3.43 4.17 -2.03
N CYS A 151 -4.19 3.16 -1.61
CA CYS A 151 -5.64 3.20 -1.48
C CYS A 151 -6.03 3.32 -0.01
N VAL A 152 -6.69 4.41 0.39
CA VAL A 152 -7.27 4.60 1.73
C VAL A 152 -8.73 4.17 1.69
N ILE A 153 -9.06 3.17 2.50
CA ILE A 153 -10.36 2.50 2.54
C ILE A 153 -10.95 2.71 3.93
N PRO A 154 -12.09 3.40 4.07
CA PRO A 154 -12.78 3.51 5.36
C PRO A 154 -13.43 2.16 5.73
N TYR A 155 -13.54 1.90 7.02
CA TYR A 155 -14.31 0.80 7.58
C TYR A 155 -15.11 1.28 8.81
N GLU A 156 -16.24 0.63 9.14
CA GLU A 156 -17.10 0.99 10.26
C GLU A 156 -16.69 0.30 11.57
N ASP A 157 -16.31 -1.00 11.50
CA ASP A 157 -15.90 -1.77 12.67
C ASP A 157 -14.75 -2.74 12.37
N GLU A 158 -14.19 -3.36 13.43
CA GLU A 158 -13.07 -4.30 13.33
C GLU A 158 -13.40 -5.51 12.45
N ALA A 159 -14.64 -6.00 12.48
CA ALA A 159 -15.04 -7.17 11.72
C ALA A 159 -15.00 -6.86 10.23
N GLU A 160 -15.52 -5.71 9.82
CA GLU A 160 -15.45 -5.21 8.45
C GLU A 160 -14.00 -4.96 8.00
N ALA A 161 -13.16 -4.37 8.87
CA ALA A 161 -11.75 -4.18 8.55
C ALA A 161 -11.04 -5.51 8.21
N ILE A 162 -11.32 -6.57 8.98
CA ILE A 162 -10.78 -7.91 8.75
C ILE A 162 -11.36 -8.51 7.46
N GLU A 163 -12.65 -8.34 7.20
CA GLU A 163 -13.30 -8.80 5.97
C GLU A 163 -12.66 -8.12 4.75
N ILE A 164 -12.54 -6.79 4.74
CA ILE A 164 -11.90 -6.04 3.67
C ILE A 164 -10.43 -6.45 3.50
N ALA A 165 -9.69 -6.63 4.59
CA ALA A 165 -8.29 -7.05 4.53
C ALA A 165 -8.14 -8.40 3.83
N ASN A 166 -9.03 -9.35 4.13
CA ASN A 166 -9.06 -10.70 3.57
C ASN A 166 -9.79 -10.79 2.22
N GLY A 167 -10.47 -9.75 1.79
CA GLY A 167 -11.37 -9.71 0.64
C GLY A 167 -10.68 -9.59 -0.72
N THR A 168 -9.47 -10.12 -0.89
CA THR A 168 -8.77 -10.17 -2.19
C THR A 168 -8.31 -11.60 -2.50
N ALA A 169 -7.94 -11.84 -3.77
CA ALA A 169 -7.36 -13.12 -4.19
C ALA A 169 -5.93 -13.36 -3.67
N TYR A 170 -5.31 -12.33 -3.09
CA TYR A 170 -3.94 -12.37 -2.57
C TYR A 170 -3.90 -12.75 -1.08
N GLY A 171 -2.68 -13.06 -0.59
CA GLY A 171 -2.48 -13.43 0.82
C GLY A 171 -0.99 -13.40 1.21
N LEU A 172 -0.21 -12.45 0.67
CA LEU A 172 1.24 -12.42 0.88
C LEU A 172 1.62 -11.76 2.21
N SER A 173 1.17 -10.52 2.44
CA SER A 173 1.58 -9.72 3.60
C SER A 173 0.43 -8.87 4.14
N GLY A 174 0.58 -8.38 5.36
CA GLY A 174 -0.32 -7.44 6.00
C GLY A 174 0.33 -6.70 7.15
N ALA A 175 -0.34 -5.69 7.69
CA ALA A 175 0.06 -5.01 8.91
C ALA A 175 -1.16 -4.69 9.78
N VAL A 176 -0.95 -4.63 11.10
CA VAL A 176 -1.97 -4.19 12.07
C VAL A 176 -1.33 -3.18 13.01
N TRP A 177 -2.04 -2.08 13.26
CA TRP A 177 -1.64 -1.02 14.17
C TRP A 177 -2.68 -0.84 15.27
N SER A 178 -2.24 -0.83 16.54
CA SER A 178 -3.05 -0.60 17.73
C SER A 178 -2.17 -0.05 18.84
N ALA A 179 -2.74 0.68 19.77
CA ALA A 179 -2.05 1.05 21.00
C ALA A 179 -1.82 -0.17 21.92
N ASP A 180 -2.66 -1.21 21.78
CA ASP A 180 -2.54 -2.47 22.52
C ASP A 180 -1.93 -3.57 21.64
N ASP A 181 -0.68 -3.96 21.94
CA ASP A 181 0.03 -5.03 21.21
C ASP A 181 -0.68 -6.38 21.26
N ALA A 182 -1.35 -6.71 22.36
CA ALA A 182 -2.08 -7.97 22.48
C ALA A 182 -3.30 -7.98 21.56
N HIS A 183 -4.01 -6.86 21.50
CA HIS A 183 -5.13 -6.66 20.57
C HIS A 183 -4.65 -6.70 19.12
N ALA A 184 -3.58 -5.97 18.79
CA ALA A 184 -3.00 -6.00 17.42
C ALA A 184 -2.64 -7.42 16.99
N LYS A 185 -2.00 -8.22 17.87
CA LYS A 185 -1.66 -9.64 17.59
C LYS A 185 -2.91 -10.50 17.38
N LYS A 186 -3.96 -10.27 18.17
CA LYS A 186 -5.25 -10.98 18.02
C LYS A 186 -5.89 -10.70 16.66
N VAL A 187 -5.88 -9.44 16.22
CA VAL A 187 -6.39 -9.06 14.89
C VAL A 187 -5.48 -9.62 13.80
N ALA A 188 -4.16 -9.51 13.95
CA ALA A 188 -3.19 -10.08 12.99
C ALA A 188 -3.42 -11.58 12.74
N GLY A 189 -3.73 -12.35 13.79
CA GLY A 189 -4.07 -13.78 13.69
C GLY A 189 -5.34 -14.09 12.88
N LYS A 190 -6.15 -13.07 12.55
CA LYS A 190 -7.36 -13.23 11.72
C LYS A 190 -7.12 -12.89 10.24
N LEU A 191 -5.96 -12.32 9.90
CA LEU A 191 -5.61 -11.98 8.52
C LEU A 191 -5.08 -13.20 7.78
N ARG A 192 -5.60 -13.45 6.57
CA ARG A 192 -5.21 -14.57 5.70
C ARG A 192 -3.99 -14.20 4.86
N THR A 193 -2.86 -14.01 5.52
CA THR A 193 -1.59 -13.65 4.84
C THR A 193 -0.43 -14.49 5.38
N GLY A 194 0.61 -14.66 4.58
CA GLY A 194 1.81 -15.40 4.96
C GLY A 194 2.60 -14.72 6.08
N GLN A 195 2.50 -13.39 6.19
CA GLN A 195 3.14 -12.61 7.27
C GLN A 195 2.30 -11.39 7.64
N VAL A 196 2.36 -10.98 8.90
CA VAL A 196 1.70 -9.76 9.38
C VAL A 196 2.66 -8.98 10.27
N PHE A 197 2.88 -7.70 9.97
CA PHE A 197 3.63 -6.79 10.80
C PHE A 197 2.71 -6.16 11.86
N VAL A 198 3.17 -6.13 13.10
CA VAL A 198 2.46 -5.48 14.21
C VAL A 198 3.19 -4.20 14.60
N ASN A 199 2.47 -3.07 14.61
CA ASN A 199 2.98 -1.76 15.05
C ASN A 199 4.29 -1.31 14.38
N GLY A 200 4.49 -1.69 13.10
CA GLY A 200 5.68 -1.32 12.32
C GLY A 200 6.89 -2.21 12.60
N GLY A 201 6.67 -3.45 13.04
CA GLY A 201 7.73 -4.44 13.17
C GLY A 201 8.48 -4.66 11.85
N ASP A 202 9.78 -4.92 11.96
CA ASP A 202 10.64 -5.17 10.80
C ASP A 202 10.53 -6.62 10.31
N PHE A 203 10.85 -6.83 9.03
CA PHE A 203 10.99 -8.17 8.48
C PHE A 203 12.14 -8.91 9.17
N ASN A 204 11.82 -10.04 9.79
CA ASN A 204 12.83 -10.93 10.35
C ASN A 204 12.94 -12.20 9.48
N PRO A 205 13.99 -12.34 8.65
CA PRO A 205 14.15 -13.50 7.77
C PRO A 205 14.44 -14.80 8.54
N LEU A 206 14.71 -14.69 9.84
CA LEU A 206 14.98 -15.84 10.71
C LEU A 206 13.79 -16.20 11.61
N ALA A 207 12.68 -15.49 11.49
CA ALA A 207 11.45 -15.87 12.18
C ALA A 207 10.93 -17.21 11.63
N PRO A 208 10.47 -18.12 12.51
CA PRO A 208 9.96 -19.41 12.10
C PRO A 208 8.66 -19.31 11.30
#